data_d3eac384835e402ca4ae0769a1703ed7
#
_entry.id   d3eac384835e402ca4ae0769a1703ed7
#
_cell.length_a   1.000
_cell.length_b   1.000
_cell.length_c   1.000
_cell.angle_alpha   90.00
_cell.angle_beta   90.00
_cell.angle_gamma   90.00
#
_symmetry.space_group_name_H-M   'P 1'
#
loop_
_entity.id
_entity.type
_entity.pdbx_description
1 polymer ?
#
loop_
_entity_poly.entity_id
_entity_poly.type
_entity_poly.pdbx_seq_one_letter_code
_entity_poly.pdbx_strand_id
1 'polypeptide(L)'
;MPLTPDEKLLALSRETLAVFDKANGGVHPGFRPAHAKGILLKGTFTPSSEAASLTRATHLHRNSTPVTARLSDFAGIPTVADNDPQGAGPRGFAVRFHLAEHVHTDIIGHSVDNFPVRTAEGLVEFLNAVIATDPKGPHPNAIEQFLGAHPAALTFVQIPKPIPTSFAKESFFAVSASGLLIRTA
;
A
#
# COMPACT_ATOMS: atom_id res chain seq x y z
N MET A 1 -19.82 4.10 -0.92
CA MET A 1 -19.88 2.63 -0.96
C MET A 1 -20.31 2.15 0.41
N PRO A 2 -21.37 1.36 0.54
CA PRO A 2 -21.81 0.87 1.85
C PRO A 2 -20.75 -0.05 2.46
N LEU A 3 -20.66 -0.05 3.79
CA LEU A 3 -19.83 -1.00 4.52
C LEU A 3 -20.36 -2.42 4.36
N THR A 4 -19.48 -3.41 4.49
CA THR A 4 -19.91 -4.82 4.52
C THR A 4 -20.87 -5.08 5.68
N PRO A 5 -21.89 -5.91 5.53
CA PRO A 5 -22.73 -6.35 6.66
C PRO A 5 -22.07 -7.45 7.52
N ASP A 6 -20.89 -7.95 7.14
CA ASP A 6 -20.17 -8.98 7.88
C ASP A 6 -19.49 -8.38 9.11
N GLU A 7 -20.01 -8.70 10.29
CA GLU A 7 -19.53 -8.20 11.57
C GLU A 7 -18.05 -8.60 11.87
N LYS A 8 -17.59 -9.76 11.39
CA LYS A 8 -16.20 -10.19 11.55
C LYS A 8 -15.27 -9.32 10.73
N LEU A 9 -15.63 -9.01 9.48
CA LEU A 9 -14.84 -8.12 8.63
C LEU A 9 -14.84 -6.68 9.16
N LEU A 10 -15.96 -6.22 9.74
CA LEU A 10 -16.02 -4.92 10.39
C LEU A 10 -15.14 -4.85 11.63
N ALA A 11 -15.16 -5.88 12.47
CA ALA A 11 -14.30 -5.98 13.65
C ALA A 11 -12.82 -5.98 13.25
N LEU A 12 -12.43 -6.83 12.30
CA LEU A 12 -11.06 -6.91 11.79
C LEU A 12 -10.59 -5.59 11.17
N SER A 13 -11.47 -4.89 10.44
CA SER A 13 -11.15 -3.57 9.90
C SER A 13 -10.86 -2.54 10.98
N ARG A 14 -11.66 -2.53 12.04
CA ARG A 14 -11.45 -1.64 13.21
C ARG A 14 -10.14 -1.96 13.93
N GLU A 15 -9.87 -3.25 14.12
CA GLU A 15 -8.63 -3.72 14.76
C GLU A 15 -7.40 -3.34 13.91
N THR A 16 -7.46 -3.52 12.59
CA THR A 16 -6.41 -3.13 11.67
C THR A 16 -6.12 -1.63 11.75
N LEU A 17 -7.15 -0.79 11.78
CA LEU A 17 -6.97 0.66 11.94
C LEU A 17 -6.34 0.99 13.29
N ALA A 18 -6.82 0.39 14.38
CA ALA A 18 -6.32 0.64 15.72
C ALA A 18 -4.85 0.23 15.90
N VAL A 19 -4.42 -0.88 15.30
CA VAL A 19 -3.02 -1.31 15.37
C VAL A 19 -2.11 -0.40 14.56
N PHE A 20 -2.55 0.11 13.41
CA PHE A 20 -1.80 1.13 12.67
C PHE A 20 -1.65 2.43 13.45
N ASP A 21 -2.74 2.93 14.05
CA ASP A 21 -2.69 4.12 14.91
C ASP A 21 -1.67 3.93 16.04
N LYS A 22 -1.72 2.79 16.72
CA LYS A 22 -0.79 2.47 17.80
C LYS A 22 0.66 2.40 17.32
N ALA A 23 0.91 1.80 16.15
CA ALA A 23 2.25 1.71 15.55
C ALA A 23 2.83 3.08 15.16
N ASN A 24 1.97 4.08 14.92
CA ASN A 24 2.36 5.43 14.54
C ASN A 24 2.27 6.46 15.70
N GLY A 25 2.24 5.98 16.94
CA GLY A 25 2.23 6.84 18.14
C GLY A 25 0.86 7.41 18.51
N GLY A 26 -0.22 6.92 17.89
CA GLY A 26 -1.60 7.29 18.15
C GLY A 26 -2.33 7.83 16.92
N VAL A 27 -3.57 8.23 17.13
CA VAL A 27 -4.42 8.82 16.09
C VAL A 27 -3.92 10.22 15.70
N HIS A 28 -3.75 10.46 14.42
CA HIS A 28 -3.48 11.78 13.85
C HIS A 28 -4.75 12.32 13.17
N PRO A 29 -5.55 13.20 13.84
CA PRO A 29 -6.85 13.63 13.33
C PRO A 29 -6.76 14.27 11.93
N GLY A 30 -7.62 13.84 11.02
CA GLY A 30 -7.63 14.30 9.64
C GLY A 30 -6.65 13.58 8.69
N PHE A 31 -5.85 12.65 9.21
CA PHE A 31 -4.89 11.86 8.41
C PHE A 31 -5.24 10.37 8.44
N ARG A 32 -4.69 9.64 7.48
CA ARG A 32 -4.79 8.18 7.41
C ARG A 32 -3.89 7.53 8.46
N PRO A 33 -4.24 6.36 8.99
CA PRO A 33 -3.38 5.61 9.93
C PRO A 33 -2.13 5.01 9.27
N ALA A 34 -2.10 4.99 7.93
CA ALA A 34 -0.91 4.65 7.14
C ALA A 34 -0.91 5.53 5.88
N HIS A 35 0.27 5.79 5.32
CA HIS A 35 0.42 6.68 4.16
C HIS A 35 -0.17 8.08 4.41
N ALA A 36 0.05 8.65 5.60
CA ALA A 36 -0.53 9.94 5.99
C ALA A 36 0.01 11.08 5.14
N LYS A 37 1.33 11.15 4.95
CA LYS A 37 1.99 12.15 4.12
C LYS A 37 2.07 11.73 2.67
N GLY A 38 1.86 12.66 1.74
CA GLY A 38 1.99 12.41 0.31
C GLY A 38 1.56 13.59 -0.55
N ILE A 39 1.74 13.44 -1.84
CA ILE A 39 1.35 14.41 -2.87
C ILE A 39 0.22 13.86 -3.72
N LEU A 40 -0.71 14.71 -4.10
CA LEU A 40 -1.81 14.39 -4.99
C LEU A 40 -1.59 15.10 -6.34
N LEU A 41 -1.68 14.33 -7.42
CA LEU A 41 -1.48 14.80 -8.79
C LEU A 41 -2.77 14.57 -9.58
N LYS A 42 -3.09 15.50 -10.46
CA LYS A 42 -4.14 15.33 -11.47
C LYS A 42 -3.51 15.33 -12.85
N GLY A 43 -4.02 14.50 -13.73
CA GLY A 43 -3.50 14.38 -15.09
C GLY A 43 -4.43 13.62 -16.01
N THR A 44 -3.89 13.24 -17.14
CA THR A 44 -4.58 12.45 -18.15
C THR A 44 -3.73 11.23 -18.50
N PHE A 45 -4.36 10.08 -18.51
CA PHE A 45 -3.75 8.83 -18.98
C PHE A 45 -4.11 8.63 -20.45
N THR A 46 -3.11 8.35 -21.27
CA THR A 46 -3.24 7.98 -22.67
C THR A 46 -2.63 6.60 -22.89
N PRO A 47 -3.42 5.57 -23.19
CA PRO A 47 -2.89 4.24 -23.46
C PRO A 47 -2.12 4.22 -24.80
N SER A 48 -1.24 3.22 -24.97
CA SER A 48 -0.64 2.93 -26.27
C SER A 48 -1.68 2.34 -27.22
N SER A 49 -1.39 2.37 -28.53
CA SER A 49 -2.26 1.78 -29.56
C SER A 49 -2.51 0.28 -29.37
N GLU A 50 -1.53 -0.42 -28.79
CA GLU A 50 -1.58 -1.86 -28.55
C GLU A 50 -2.40 -2.24 -27.32
N ALA A 51 -2.60 -1.31 -26.39
CA ALA A 51 -3.21 -1.59 -25.08
C ALA A 51 -4.62 -2.18 -25.19
N ALA A 52 -5.41 -1.75 -26.18
CA ALA A 52 -6.76 -2.23 -26.41
C ALA A 52 -6.81 -3.71 -26.87
N SER A 53 -5.72 -4.23 -27.45
CA SER A 53 -5.64 -5.65 -27.86
C SER A 53 -5.31 -6.58 -26.70
N LEU A 54 -4.75 -6.06 -25.60
CA LEU A 54 -4.26 -6.86 -24.48
C LEU A 54 -5.34 -7.16 -23.42
N THR A 55 -6.36 -6.30 -23.28
CA THR A 55 -7.33 -6.41 -22.20
C THR A 55 -8.64 -5.71 -22.55
N ARG A 56 -9.70 -6.02 -21.76
CA ARG A 56 -11.01 -5.37 -21.86
C ARG A 56 -11.18 -4.20 -20.89
N ALA A 57 -10.14 -3.79 -20.18
CA ALA A 57 -10.20 -2.70 -19.21
C ALA A 57 -10.54 -1.37 -19.90
N THR A 58 -11.63 -0.73 -19.51
CA THR A 58 -12.20 0.44 -20.20
C THR A 58 -11.22 1.57 -20.42
N HIS A 59 -10.34 1.87 -19.45
CA HIS A 59 -9.34 2.95 -19.57
C HIS A 59 -8.27 2.66 -20.64
N LEU A 60 -8.09 1.40 -21.05
CA LEU A 60 -7.16 0.99 -22.11
C LEU A 60 -7.79 1.00 -23.52
N HIS A 61 -9.10 1.21 -23.61
CA HIS A 61 -9.84 1.36 -24.88
C HIS A 61 -10.23 2.79 -25.21
N ARG A 62 -9.86 3.76 -24.37
CA ARG A 62 -10.16 5.18 -24.60
C ARG A 62 -8.95 5.90 -25.16
N ASN A 63 -9.18 6.94 -25.94
CA ASN A 63 -8.11 7.82 -26.39
C ASN A 63 -7.39 8.49 -25.22
N SER A 64 -8.17 8.83 -24.18
CA SER A 64 -7.63 9.36 -22.93
C SER A 64 -8.60 9.16 -21.76
N THR A 65 -8.09 9.14 -20.54
CA THR A 65 -8.87 9.04 -19.32
C THR A 65 -8.31 10.00 -18.27
N PRO A 66 -9.14 10.88 -17.66
CA PRO A 66 -8.70 11.70 -16.53
C PRO A 66 -8.24 10.82 -15.38
N VAL A 67 -7.14 11.19 -14.72
CA VAL A 67 -6.61 10.43 -13.58
C VAL A 67 -6.33 11.34 -12.41
N THR A 68 -6.42 10.75 -11.22
CA THR A 68 -5.85 11.29 -9.99
C THR A 68 -4.84 10.29 -9.46
N ALA A 69 -3.59 10.72 -9.32
CA ALA A 69 -2.53 9.88 -8.75
C ALA A 69 -2.10 10.40 -7.38
N ARG A 70 -1.64 9.51 -6.53
CA ARG A 70 -1.09 9.83 -5.22
C ARG A 70 0.20 9.07 -4.99
N LEU A 71 1.24 9.80 -4.59
CA LEU A 71 2.49 9.27 -4.10
C LEU A 71 2.58 9.56 -2.60
N SER A 72 3.09 8.63 -1.80
CA SER A 72 3.09 8.79 -0.34
C SER A 72 4.21 8.04 0.35
N ASP A 73 4.63 8.54 1.51
CA ASP A 73 5.45 7.81 2.46
C ASP A 73 4.59 6.78 3.21
N PHE A 74 5.22 5.75 3.77
CA PHE A 74 4.49 4.63 4.39
C PHE A 74 3.82 5.00 5.72
N ALA A 75 4.52 5.75 6.58
CA ALA A 75 4.05 5.99 7.95
C ALA A 75 2.70 6.70 8.02
N GLY A 76 1.94 6.42 9.08
CA GLY A 76 0.77 7.17 9.50
C GLY A 76 1.10 8.50 10.20
N ILE A 77 2.37 8.91 10.19
CA ILE A 77 2.87 10.16 10.79
C ILE A 77 2.91 11.24 9.71
N PRO A 78 2.04 12.28 9.79
CA PRO A 78 1.92 13.28 8.72
C PRO A 78 3.16 14.18 8.56
N THR A 79 4.04 14.20 9.56
CA THR A 79 5.28 15.00 9.57
C THR A 79 6.54 14.19 9.31
N VAL A 80 6.41 12.90 8.93
CA VAL A 80 7.58 12.07 8.63
C VAL A 80 8.42 12.72 7.53
N ALA A 81 9.75 12.68 7.66
CA ALA A 81 10.63 13.18 6.61
C ALA A 81 10.63 12.23 5.40
N ASP A 82 10.66 12.76 4.16
CA ASP A 82 10.66 11.93 2.95
C ASP A 82 11.92 11.04 2.84
N ASN A 83 12.96 11.39 3.56
CA ASN A 83 14.21 10.63 3.66
C ASN A 83 14.37 9.86 4.97
N ASP A 84 13.32 9.72 5.75
CA ASP A 84 13.35 8.90 6.96
C ASP A 84 13.50 7.41 6.58
N PRO A 85 14.55 6.72 7.05
CA PRO A 85 14.82 5.34 6.65
C PRO A 85 13.81 4.32 7.22
N GLN A 86 13.06 4.68 8.26
CA GLN A 86 12.11 3.79 8.92
C GLN A 86 10.67 4.12 8.57
N GLY A 87 10.32 5.40 8.46
CA GLY A 87 8.94 5.84 8.26
C GLY A 87 8.56 6.14 6.81
N ALA A 88 9.52 6.48 5.94
CA ALA A 88 9.20 6.84 4.56
C ALA A 88 8.96 5.62 3.65
N GLY A 89 9.67 4.51 3.85
CA GLY A 89 9.55 3.32 3.00
C GLY A 89 8.80 2.15 3.66
N PRO A 90 8.17 1.26 2.85
CA PRO A 90 7.99 1.34 1.40
C PRO A 90 7.04 2.45 1.00
N ARG A 91 7.35 3.14 -0.11
CA ARG A 91 6.52 4.24 -0.61
C ARG A 91 5.29 3.73 -1.34
N GLY A 92 4.19 4.48 -1.23
CA GLY A 92 2.94 4.15 -1.88
C GLY A 92 2.72 4.90 -3.18
N PHE A 93 2.12 4.22 -4.15
CA PHE A 93 1.60 4.76 -5.39
C PHE A 93 0.15 4.30 -5.58
N ALA A 94 -0.71 5.24 -5.93
CA ALA A 94 -2.08 4.92 -6.33
C ALA A 94 -2.47 5.80 -7.52
N VAL A 95 -3.13 5.22 -8.52
CA VAL A 95 -3.75 5.95 -9.62
C VAL A 95 -5.20 5.55 -9.77
N ARG A 96 -6.08 6.53 -9.79
CA ARG A 96 -7.51 6.39 -10.06
C ARG A 96 -7.82 6.87 -11.46
N PHE A 97 -8.42 6.00 -12.27
CA PHE A 97 -8.93 6.29 -13.59
C PHE A 97 -10.41 6.65 -13.47
N HIS A 98 -10.78 7.89 -13.83
CA HIS A 98 -12.15 8.37 -13.79
C HIS A 98 -12.88 7.97 -15.09
N LEU A 99 -13.69 6.91 -15.03
CA LEU A 99 -14.35 6.35 -16.19
C LEU A 99 -15.68 7.04 -16.51
N ALA A 100 -16.44 7.40 -15.48
CA ALA A 100 -17.67 8.19 -15.53
C ALA A 100 -17.93 8.81 -14.17
N GLU A 101 -19.01 9.55 -14.01
CA GLU A 101 -19.45 10.04 -12.71
C GLU A 101 -19.66 8.83 -11.77
N HIS A 102 -18.99 8.87 -10.61
CA HIS A 102 -18.97 7.79 -9.61
C HIS A 102 -18.46 6.42 -10.08
N VAL A 103 -17.93 6.32 -11.31
CA VAL A 103 -17.34 5.09 -11.87
C VAL A 103 -15.85 5.25 -12.05
N HIS A 104 -15.07 4.43 -11.37
CA HIS A 104 -13.60 4.47 -11.44
C HIS A 104 -13.00 3.08 -11.27
N THR A 105 -11.75 2.96 -11.66
CA THR A 105 -10.89 1.83 -11.31
C THR A 105 -9.57 2.35 -10.80
N ASP A 106 -8.94 1.61 -9.90
CA ASP A 106 -7.71 2.02 -9.23
C ASP A 106 -6.60 0.98 -9.47
N ILE A 107 -5.38 1.46 -9.64
CA ILE A 107 -4.16 0.65 -9.51
C ILE A 107 -3.43 1.17 -8.28
N ILE A 108 -3.06 0.24 -7.39
CA ILE A 108 -2.37 0.54 -6.14
C ILE A 108 -1.09 -0.28 -6.08
N GLY A 109 0.00 0.37 -5.76
CA GLY A 109 1.31 -0.25 -5.64
C GLY A 109 2.13 0.34 -4.50
N HIS A 110 3.22 -0.31 -4.20
CA HIS A 110 4.25 0.22 -3.31
C HIS A 110 5.66 -0.12 -3.84
N SER A 111 6.68 0.49 -3.25
CA SER A 111 8.04 0.46 -3.78
C SER A 111 8.83 -0.82 -3.44
N VAL A 112 8.18 -1.90 -3.07
CA VAL A 112 8.80 -3.22 -2.85
C VAL A 112 7.99 -4.32 -3.53
N ASP A 113 8.68 -5.34 -4.03
CA ASP A 113 8.08 -6.48 -4.76
C ASP A 113 7.70 -7.62 -3.80
N ASN A 114 7.12 -7.30 -2.67
CA ASN A 114 6.66 -8.29 -1.69
C ASN A 114 5.71 -7.63 -0.68
N PHE A 115 4.95 -8.46 0.04
CA PHE A 115 4.12 -8.04 1.17
C PHE A 115 4.36 -8.99 2.35
N PRO A 116 4.40 -8.52 3.61
CA PRO A 116 4.83 -9.34 4.73
C PRO A 116 3.87 -10.50 5.04
N VAL A 117 2.59 -10.35 4.71
CA VAL A 117 1.54 -11.31 5.07
C VAL A 117 0.48 -11.41 3.99
N ARG A 118 -0.34 -12.46 4.04
CA ARG A 118 -1.39 -12.74 3.02
C ARG A 118 -2.79 -12.29 3.44
N THR A 119 -3.02 -12.06 4.73
CA THR A 119 -4.34 -11.76 5.29
C THR A 119 -4.29 -10.54 6.20
N ALA A 120 -5.45 -9.94 6.47
CA ALA A 120 -5.54 -8.81 7.38
C ALA A 120 -5.24 -9.21 8.83
N GLU A 121 -5.62 -10.43 9.24
CA GLU A 121 -5.27 -10.99 10.55
C GLU A 121 -3.73 -11.08 10.71
N GLY A 122 -3.05 -11.64 9.70
CA GLY A 122 -1.59 -11.70 9.70
C GLY A 122 -0.94 -10.32 9.74
N LEU A 123 -1.57 -9.29 9.13
CA LEU A 123 -1.07 -7.92 9.22
C LEU A 123 -1.21 -7.36 10.65
N VAL A 124 -2.32 -7.62 11.32
CA VAL A 124 -2.52 -7.26 12.72
C VAL A 124 -1.47 -7.95 13.61
N GLU A 125 -1.23 -9.25 13.41
CA GLU A 125 -0.21 -10.00 14.15
C GLU A 125 1.20 -9.45 13.91
N PHE A 126 1.56 -9.18 12.65
CA PHE A 126 2.85 -8.59 12.29
C PHE A 126 3.06 -7.23 12.98
N LEU A 127 2.09 -6.32 12.87
CA LEU A 127 2.17 -4.99 13.48
C LEU A 127 2.20 -5.05 15.02
N ASN A 128 1.45 -5.96 15.63
CA ASN A 128 1.51 -6.19 17.08
C ASN A 128 2.89 -6.69 17.51
N ALA A 129 3.53 -7.57 16.74
CA ALA A 129 4.90 -8.01 17.00
C ALA A 129 5.90 -6.85 16.90
N VAL A 130 5.75 -5.97 15.91
CA VAL A 130 6.56 -4.74 15.80
C VAL A 130 6.38 -3.85 17.02
N ILE A 131 5.13 -3.58 17.42
CA ILE A 131 4.81 -2.72 18.58
C ILE A 131 5.32 -3.29 19.90
N ALA A 132 5.26 -4.61 20.06
CA ALA A 132 5.69 -5.32 21.29
C ALA A 132 7.23 -5.43 21.38
N THR A 133 7.96 -5.08 20.33
CA THR A 133 9.41 -5.21 20.30
C THR A 133 10.07 -4.05 21.03
N ASP A 134 10.78 -4.37 22.12
CA ASP A 134 11.75 -3.46 22.73
C ASP A 134 13.13 -3.68 22.08
N PRO A 135 13.68 -2.65 21.39
CA PRO A 135 15.01 -2.76 20.77
C PRO A 135 16.16 -3.02 21.76
N LYS A 136 15.92 -2.76 23.04
CA LYS A 136 16.89 -2.98 24.14
C LYS A 136 16.56 -4.22 24.99
N GLY A 137 15.47 -4.89 24.63
CA GLY A 137 14.99 -6.07 25.35
C GLY A 137 15.77 -7.35 25.03
N PRO A 138 15.38 -8.48 25.68
CA PRO A 138 16.01 -9.76 25.40
C PRO A 138 15.71 -10.28 24.00
N HIS A 139 16.63 -11.10 23.45
CA HIS A 139 16.47 -11.80 22.18
C HIS A 139 16.22 -13.30 22.38
N PRO A 140 15.41 -13.97 21.50
CA PRO A 140 14.66 -13.34 20.41
C PRO A 140 13.49 -12.50 20.93
N ASN A 141 13.36 -11.27 20.44
CA ASN A 141 12.25 -10.39 20.75
C ASN A 141 10.98 -10.73 19.93
N ALA A 142 9.87 -10.01 20.14
CA ALA A 142 8.58 -10.33 19.53
C ALA A 142 8.61 -10.36 18.00
N ILE A 143 9.26 -9.37 17.37
CA ILE A 143 9.36 -9.36 15.90
C ILE A 143 10.26 -10.47 15.38
N GLU A 144 11.36 -10.79 16.03
CA GLU A 144 12.26 -11.88 15.64
C GLU A 144 11.55 -13.25 15.71
N GLN A 145 10.75 -13.48 16.76
CA GLN A 145 9.93 -14.69 16.87
C GLN A 145 8.90 -14.77 15.75
N PHE A 146 8.21 -13.67 15.47
CA PHE A 146 7.26 -13.61 14.35
C PHE A 146 7.94 -13.90 13.01
N LEU A 147 9.06 -13.25 12.72
CA LEU A 147 9.81 -13.43 11.48
C LEU A 147 10.34 -14.84 11.31
N GLY A 148 10.75 -15.49 12.40
CA GLY A 148 11.19 -16.88 12.40
C GLY A 148 10.08 -17.87 12.00
N ALA A 149 8.82 -17.54 12.31
CA ALA A 149 7.66 -18.35 11.93
C ALA A 149 7.05 -17.97 10.56
N HIS A 150 7.43 -16.81 9.99
CA HIS A 150 6.82 -16.24 8.78
C HIS A 150 7.88 -15.86 7.72
N PRO A 151 8.35 -16.81 6.90
CA PRO A 151 9.43 -16.56 5.93
C PRO A 151 9.14 -15.41 4.93
N ALA A 152 7.88 -15.22 4.53
CA ALA A 152 7.49 -14.11 3.65
C ALA A 152 7.69 -12.75 4.33
N ALA A 153 7.37 -12.64 5.63
CA ALA A 153 7.59 -11.44 6.41
C ALA A 153 9.10 -11.18 6.60
N LEU A 154 9.88 -12.22 6.84
CA LEU A 154 11.35 -12.11 6.93
C LEU A 154 11.92 -11.57 5.61
N THR A 155 11.52 -12.13 4.48
CA THR A 155 11.93 -11.65 3.15
C THR A 155 11.55 -10.17 2.97
N PHE A 156 10.31 -9.78 3.33
CA PHE A 156 9.84 -8.40 3.20
C PHE A 156 10.69 -7.40 4.01
N VAL A 157 11.03 -7.72 5.25
CA VAL A 157 11.83 -6.79 6.09
C VAL A 157 13.27 -6.69 5.61
N GLN A 158 13.80 -7.73 4.98
CA GLN A 158 15.15 -7.78 4.42
C GLN A 158 15.30 -7.11 3.06
N ILE A 159 14.19 -6.83 2.35
CA ILE A 159 14.26 -6.11 1.06
C ILE A 159 14.90 -4.73 1.28
N PRO A 160 15.94 -4.38 0.53
CA PRO A 160 16.52 -3.04 0.57
C PRO A 160 15.47 -2.00 0.17
N LYS A 161 15.35 -0.94 0.97
CA LYS A 161 14.43 0.18 0.73
C LYS A 161 15.24 1.48 0.63
N PRO A 162 16.06 1.63 -0.44
CA PRO A 162 16.89 2.82 -0.60
C PRO A 162 16.02 4.06 -0.68
N ILE A 163 16.55 5.17 -0.21
CA ILE A 163 15.88 6.47 -0.33
C ILE A 163 16.11 6.98 -1.75
N PRO A 164 15.06 7.10 -2.60
CA PRO A 164 15.19 7.60 -3.95
C PRO A 164 15.41 9.12 -3.93
N THR A 165 16.06 9.66 -4.97
CA THR A 165 16.25 11.10 -5.12
C THR A 165 14.96 11.85 -5.42
N SER A 166 13.94 11.14 -5.91
CA SER A 166 12.58 11.65 -6.13
C SER A 166 11.61 10.48 -6.35
N PHE A 167 10.30 10.68 -6.19
CA PHE A 167 9.28 9.70 -6.55
C PHE A 167 9.34 9.26 -8.02
N ALA A 168 9.83 10.12 -8.93
CA ALA A 168 9.99 9.79 -10.35
C ALA A 168 11.10 8.77 -10.63
N LYS A 169 11.98 8.52 -9.66
CA LYS A 169 13.06 7.52 -9.74
C LYS A 169 12.73 6.23 -9.00
N GLU A 170 11.56 6.15 -8.38
CA GLU A 170 11.11 4.97 -7.65
C GLU A 170 10.41 3.99 -8.60
N SER A 171 10.57 2.70 -8.35
CA SER A 171 9.81 1.63 -8.99
C SER A 171 8.68 1.20 -8.08
N PHE A 172 7.49 0.99 -8.66
CA PHE A 172 6.31 0.57 -7.91
C PHE A 172 5.79 -0.76 -8.43
N PHE A 173 5.44 -1.63 -7.50
CA PHE A 173 4.90 -2.96 -7.75
C PHE A 173 3.46 -3.01 -7.26
N ALA A 174 2.57 -3.66 -8.00
CA ALA A 174 1.17 -3.77 -7.63
C ALA A 174 1.00 -4.59 -6.35
N VAL A 175 0.23 -4.09 -5.38
CA VAL A 175 -0.12 -4.83 -4.15
C VAL A 175 -1.27 -5.80 -4.35
N SER A 176 -2.03 -5.65 -5.44
CA SER A 176 -3.07 -6.58 -5.87
C SER A 176 -2.67 -7.25 -7.17
N ALA A 177 -2.93 -8.54 -7.31
CA ALA A 177 -2.78 -9.24 -8.58
C ALA A 177 -3.78 -8.65 -9.59
N SER A 178 -3.34 -7.74 -10.43
CA SER A 178 -4.10 -7.26 -11.57
C SER A 178 -3.87 -8.23 -12.72
N GLY A 179 -4.71 -9.26 -12.84
CA GLY A 179 -4.72 -10.15 -13.99
C GLY A 179 -5.14 -9.37 -15.24
N LEU A 180 -4.28 -9.24 -16.23
CA LEU A 180 -4.68 -8.88 -17.57
C LEU A 180 -5.46 -10.08 -18.14
N LEU A 181 -6.77 -9.93 -18.34
CA LEU A 181 -7.55 -10.88 -19.11
C LEU A 181 -7.12 -10.74 -20.58
N ILE A 182 -6.21 -11.61 -21.01
CA ILE A 182 -5.84 -11.73 -22.43
C ILE A 182 -7.08 -12.25 -23.17
N ARG A 183 -7.51 -11.54 -24.20
CA ARG A 183 -8.47 -12.07 -25.17
C ARG A 183 -7.79 -13.22 -25.92
N THR A 184 -8.19 -14.45 -25.65
CA THR A 184 -8.00 -15.52 -26.64
C THR A 184 -8.97 -15.26 -27.79
N ALA A 185 -8.44 -15.21 -29.02
CA ALA A 185 -9.21 -15.05 -30.25
C ALA A 185 -10.20 -16.21 -30.44
#